data_3c92a3f91f2b5281595664351c78e327
#
_entry.id   3c92a3f91f2b5281595664351c78e327
#
_cell.length_a   1.000
_cell.length_b   1.000
_cell.length_c   1.000
_cell.angle_alpha   90.00
_cell.angle_beta   90.00
_cell.angle_gamma   90.00
#
_symmetry.space_group_name_H-M   'P 1'
#
loop_
_entity.id
_entity.type
_entity.pdbx_description
1 polymer ?
#
loop_
_entity_poly.entity_id
_entity_poly.type
_entity_poly.pdbx_seq_one_letter_code
_entity_poly.pdbx_strand_id
1 'polypeptide(L)'
;MARVPERVIAIEKIADETNIKSLLEKPVHVLSGGERQRVLLARSLIGNPELLVLDEPAQNLDISGQLAFYKLLEQIYQSRSLSILMVSHDLHMVMATTKKVVCLFHHICCSGEPQIVTKDPEFVSLFGNDMAEMMAVYQHGHNHTHEVHDHD
;
A
#
# COMPACT_ATOMS: atom_id res chain seq x y z
N MET A 1 -6.24 -41.13 -0.86
CA MET A 1 -5.64 -39.76 -0.77
C MET A 1 -6.71 -38.82 -0.22
N ALA A 2 -6.54 -38.29 1.00
CA ALA A 2 -7.51 -37.37 1.58
C ALA A 2 -7.51 -36.05 0.79
N ARG A 3 -8.70 -35.58 0.40
CA ARG A 3 -8.87 -34.31 -0.33
C ARG A 3 -8.54 -33.17 0.64
N VAL A 4 -7.51 -32.39 0.36
CA VAL A 4 -7.19 -31.21 1.15
C VAL A 4 -8.39 -30.25 1.10
N PRO A 5 -8.91 -29.77 2.24
CA PRO A 5 -10.04 -28.86 2.25
C PRO A 5 -9.71 -27.58 1.45
N GLU A 6 -10.67 -27.08 0.67
CA GLU A 6 -10.50 -25.85 -0.16
C GLU A 6 -10.00 -24.65 0.65
N ARG A 7 -10.40 -24.56 1.93
CA ARG A 7 -9.93 -23.54 2.86
C ARG A 7 -8.42 -23.58 3.12
N VAL A 8 -7.84 -24.77 3.18
CA VAL A 8 -6.39 -24.95 3.42
C VAL A 8 -5.62 -24.47 2.19
N ILE A 9 -6.08 -24.81 0.99
CA ILE A 9 -5.48 -24.37 -0.27
C ILE A 9 -5.53 -22.83 -0.38
N ALA A 10 -6.66 -22.22 0.01
CA ALA A 10 -6.81 -20.77 0.00
C ALA A 10 -5.86 -20.09 0.99
N ILE A 11 -5.69 -20.65 2.19
CA ILE A 11 -4.76 -20.13 3.20
C ILE A 11 -3.31 -20.24 2.71
N GLU A 12 -2.91 -21.36 2.14
CA GLU A 12 -1.54 -21.55 1.60
C GLU A 12 -1.23 -20.54 0.50
N LYS A 13 -2.17 -20.33 -0.45
CA LYS A 13 -2.03 -19.34 -1.52
C LYS A 13 -1.83 -17.93 -0.96
N ILE A 14 -2.68 -17.51 -0.02
CA ILE A 14 -2.58 -16.19 0.59
C ILE A 14 -1.31 -16.04 1.42
N ALA A 15 -0.88 -17.11 2.10
CA ALA A 15 0.36 -17.12 2.87
C ALA A 15 1.59 -16.94 1.97
N ASP A 16 1.59 -17.50 0.78
CA ASP A 16 2.64 -17.27 -0.22
C ASP A 16 2.59 -15.83 -0.74
N GLU A 17 1.42 -15.33 -1.15
CA GLU A 17 1.22 -13.96 -1.66
C GLU A 17 1.65 -12.88 -0.66
N THR A 18 1.44 -13.12 0.63
CA THR A 18 1.75 -12.15 1.70
C THR A 18 3.08 -12.42 2.41
N ASN A 19 3.86 -13.41 1.95
CA ASN A 19 5.14 -13.80 2.54
C ASN A 19 5.04 -14.14 4.04
N ILE A 20 4.00 -14.88 4.45
CA ILE A 20 3.80 -15.30 5.83
C ILE A 20 3.86 -16.81 6.05
N LYS A 21 4.22 -17.60 5.02
CA LYS A 21 4.22 -19.07 5.12
C LYS A 21 5.05 -19.60 6.30
N SER A 22 6.21 -19.00 6.56
CA SER A 22 7.08 -19.34 7.70
C SER A 22 6.52 -18.88 9.07
N LEU A 23 5.43 -18.11 9.06
CA LEU A 23 4.82 -17.55 10.26
C LEU A 23 3.57 -18.31 10.72
N LEU A 24 3.04 -19.22 9.89
CA LEU A 24 1.76 -19.91 10.17
C LEU A 24 1.74 -20.67 11.50
N GLU A 25 2.88 -21.20 11.92
CA GLU A 25 3.03 -21.94 13.18
C GLU A 25 3.46 -21.06 14.37
N LYS A 26 3.76 -19.77 14.14
CA LYS A 26 4.24 -18.86 15.18
C LYS A 26 3.08 -18.24 15.96
N PRO A 27 3.18 -18.15 17.30
CA PRO A 27 2.25 -17.35 18.08
C PRO A 27 2.29 -15.88 17.71
N VAL A 28 1.14 -15.21 17.62
CA VAL A 28 1.04 -13.80 17.18
C VAL A 28 1.87 -12.83 18.02
N HIS A 29 2.00 -13.11 19.33
CA HIS A 29 2.72 -12.23 20.26
C HIS A 29 4.25 -12.21 20.06
N VAL A 30 4.82 -13.19 19.34
CA VAL A 30 6.26 -13.22 19.01
C VAL A 30 6.60 -12.60 17.66
N LEU A 31 5.58 -12.18 16.90
CA LEU A 31 5.78 -11.58 15.57
C LEU A 31 6.29 -10.15 15.70
N SER A 32 7.25 -9.78 14.84
CA SER A 32 7.62 -8.39 14.64
C SER A 32 6.46 -7.54 14.12
N GLY A 33 6.58 -6.20 14.19
CA GLY A 33 5.56 -5.30 13.66
C GLY A 33 5.21 -5.59 12.20
N GLY A 34 6.22 -5.73 11.34
CA GLY A 34 6.04 -6.03 9.92
C GLY A 34 5.45 -7.42 9.65
N GLU A 35 5.90 -8.45 10.40
CA GLU A 35 5.31 -9.78 10.31
C GLU A 35 3.83 -9.76 10.68
N ARG A 36 3.48 -9.07 11.77
CA ARG A 36 2.09 -8.93 12.22
C ARG A 36 1.23 -8.20 11.20
N GLN A 37 1.72 -7.11 10.58
CA GLN A 37 0.99 -6.39 9.54
C GLN A 37 0.73 -7.28 8.30
N ARG A 38 1.71 -8.09 7.88
CA ARG A 38 1.50 -9.05 6.78
C ARG A 38 0.47 -10.13 7.13
N VAL A 39 0.46 -10.61 8.38
CA VAL A 39 -0.56 -11.57 8.84
C VAL A 39 -1.96 -10.94 8.87
N LEU A 40 -2.09 -9.68 9.32
CA LEU A 40 -3.36 -8.97 9.30
C LEU A 40 -3.86 -8.74 7.87
N LEU A 41 -2.96 -8.36 6.95
CA LEU A 41 -3.26 -8.24 5.53
C LEU A 41 -3.71 -9.58 4.94
N ALA A 42 -2.99 -10.67 5.19
CA ALA A 42 -3.36 -12.01 4.76
C ALA A 42 -4.78 -12.39 5.24
N ARG A 43 -5.07 -12.14 6.50
CA ARG A 43 -6.39 -12.39 7.10
C ARG A 43 -7.49 -11.62 6.35
N SER A 44 -7.27 -10.36 6.00
CA SER A 44 -8.25 -9.54 5.29
C SER A 44 -8.51 -10.02 3.86
N LEU A 45 -7.56 -10.75 3.26
CA LEU A 45 -7.66 -11.30 1.90
C LEU A 45 -8.33 -12.67 1.81
N ILE A 46 -8.53 -13.39 2.94
CA ILE A 46 -9.11 -14.75 2.95
C ILE A 46 -10.51 -14.79 2.31
N GLY A 47 -11.32 -13.74 2.51
CA GLY A 47 -12.66 -13.63 1.95
C GLY A 47 -12.71 -13.22 0.48
N ASN A 48 -11.56 -13.08 -0.18
CA ASN A 48 -11.44 -12.54 -1.54
C ASN A 48 -12.25 -11.24 -1.75
N PRO A 49 -11.97 -10.18 -0.96
CA PRO A 49 -12.74 -8.94 -0.98
C PRO A 49 -12.58 -8.20 -2.32
N GLU A 50 -13.61 -7.45 -2.71
CA GLU A 50 -13.54 -6.49 -3.82
C GLU A 50 -12.98 -5.14 -3.39
N LEU A 51 -13.08 -4.82 -2.09
CA LEU A 51 -12.55 -3.60 -1.47
C LEU A 51 -11.78 -3.95 -0.20
N LEU A 52 -10.55 -3.49 -0.12
CA LEU A 52 -9.70 -3.54 1.07
C LEU A 52 -9.62 -2.14 1.68
N VAL A 53 -10.01 -2.01 2.95
CA VAL A 53 -9.90 -0.75 3.70
C VAL A 53 -8.79 -0.88 4.73
N LEU A 54 -7.82 0.02 4.68
CA LEU A 54 -6.64 0.04 5.53
C LEU A 54 -6.56 1.38 6.27
N ASP A 55 -6.48 1.32 7.58
CA ASP A 55 -6.29 2.48 8.44
C ASP A 55 -4.89 2.47 9.04
N GLU A 56 -4.07 3.45 8.66
CA GLU A 56 -2.66 3.62 9.07
C GLU A 56 -1.85 2.30 9.02
N PRO A 57 -1.84 1.57 7.89
CA PRO A 57 -1.37 0.18 7.86
C PRO A 57 0.14 0.03 8.08
N ALA A 58 0.92 1.09 7.96
CA ALA A 58 2.38 1.07 8.10
C ALA A 58 2.88 1.92 9.28
N GLN A 59 2.01 2.48 10.13
CA GLN A 59 2.35 3.45 11.16
C GLN A 59 3.45 3.00 12.15
N ASN A 60 3.50 1.71 12.48
CA ASN A 60 4.44 1.16 13.48
C ASN A 60 5.61 0.41 12.83
N LEU A 61 5.90 0.66 11.57
CA LEU A 61 7.00 0.04 10.84
C LEU A 61 8.16 1.04 10.70
N ASP A 62 9.38 0.54 10.71
CA ASP A 62 10.54 1.30 10.26
C ASP A 62 10.46 1.58 8.75
N ILE A 63 11.28 2.48 8.25
CA ILE A 63 11.26 2.91 6.84
C ILE A 63 11.37 1.73 5.88
N SER A 64 12.23 0.76 6.17
CA SER A 64 12.41 -0.42 5.33
C SER A 64 11.17 -1.34 5.33
N GLY A 65 10.56 -1.49 6.50
CA GLY A 65 9.30 -2.22 6.68
C GLY A 65 8.11 -1.56 5.97
N GLN A 66 8.03 -0.23 6.03
CA GLN A 66 7.01 0.54 5.29
C GLN A 66 7.14 0.31 3.77
N LEU A 67 8.34 0.50 3.22
CA LEU A 67 8.60 0.27 1.80
C LEU A 67 8.26 -1.16 1.35
N ALA A 68 8.65 -2.15 2.15
CA ALA A 68 8.33 -3.55 1.87
C ALA A 68 6.82 -3.81 1.90
N PHE A 69 6.10 -3.20 2.85
CA PHE A 69 4.66 -3.35 2.99
C PHE A 69 3.90 -2.70 1.82
N TYR A 70 4.27 -1.49 1.41
CA TYR A 70 3.64 -0.82 0.27
C TYR A 70 3.91 -1.53 -1.07
N LYS A 71 5.13 -2.08 -1.28
CA LYS A 71 5.42 -2.95 -2.43
C LYS A 71 4.54 -4.20 -2.44
N LEU A 72 4.32 -4.80 -1.28
CA LEU A 72 3.42 -5.94 -1.16
C LEU A 72 1.96 -5.56 -1.51
N LEU A 73 1.47 -4.41 -1.03
CA LEU A 73 0.15 -3.91 -1.39
C LEU A 73 0.01 -3.67 -2.89
N GLU A 74 1.02 -3.11 -3.53
CA GLU A 74 1.05 -2.90 -4.98
C GLU A 74 0.97 -4.23 -5.74
N GLN A 75 1.76 -5.24 -5.35
CA GLN A 75 1.71 -6.58 -5.94
C GLN A 75 0.32 -7.22 -5.81
N ILE A 76 -0.30 -7.11 -4.63
CA ILE A 76 -1.66 -7.60 -4.39
C ILE A 76 -2.67 -6.85 -5.26
N TYR A 77 -2.57 -5.53 -5.36
CA TYR A 77 -3.43 -4.71 -6.20
C TYR A 77 -3.33 -5.10 -7.68
N GLN A 78 -2.12 -5.40 -8.17
CA GLN A 78 -1.89 -5.80 -9.58
C GLN A 78 -2.34 -7.24 -9.86
N SER A 79 -2.22 -8.13 -8.87
CA SER A 79 -2.54 -9.57 -9.05
C SER A 79 -4.00 -9.91 -8.80
N ARG A 80 -4.75 -9.04 -8.14
CA ARG A 80 -6.15 -9.25 -7.76
C ARG A 80 -7.05 -8.15 -8.30
N SER A 81 -8.28 -8.51 -8.66
CA SER A 81 -9.35 -7.54 -9.00
C SER A 81 -9.94 -6.98 -7.71
N LEU A 82 -9.19 -6.13 -7.00
CA LEU A 82 -9.67 -5.47 -5.79
C LEU A 82 -9.32 -3.97 -5.82
N SER A 83 -10.14 -3.18 -5.13
CA SER A 83 -9.85 -1.78 -4.84
C SER A 83 -9.22 -1.65 -3.45
N ILE A 84 -8.29 -0.71 -3.28
CA ILE A 84 -7.68 -0.42 -1.98
C ILE A 84 -8.03 1.02 -1.59
N LEU A 85 -8.67 1.19 -0.44
CA LEU A 85 -8.86 2.47 0.23
C LEU A 85 -7.94 2.51 1.45
N MET A 86 -7.02 3.46 1.47
CA MET A 86 -6.07 3.61 2.55
C MET A 86 -6.22 4.97 3.22
N VAL A 87 -6.26 5.01 4.54
CA VAL A 87 -6.15 6.21 5.34
C VAL A 87 -4.73 6.28 5.88
N SER A 88 -4.05 7.41 5.68
CA SER A 88 -2.70 7.64 6.19
C SER A 88 -2.42 9.13 6.35
N HIS A 89 -1.57 9.47 7.32
CA HIS A 89 -1.00 10.80 7.51
C HIS A 89 0.39 10.95 6.89
N ASP A 90 0.97 9.86 6.36
CA ASP A 90 2.24 9.90 5.65
C ASP A 90 2.05 10.36 4.20
N LEU A 91 2.12 11.67 4.00
CA LEU A 91 1.92 12.29 2.69
C LEU A 91 2.91 11.77 1.64
N HIS A 92 4.18 11.49 2.02
CA HIS A 92 5.18 11.00 1.08
C HIS A 92 4.77 9.66 0.49
N MET A 93 4.38 8.73 1.35
CA MET A 93 3.97 7.40 0.91
C MET A 93 2.65 7.45 0.13
N VAL A 94 1.68 8.25 0.59
CA VAL A 94 0.40 8.44 -0.11
C VAL A 94 0.64 8.95 -1.52
N MET A 95 1.40 10.04 -1.68
CA MET A 95 1.66 10.65 -2.99
C MET A 95 2.48 9.75 -3.92
N ALA A 96 3.38 8.91 -3.36
CA ALA A 96 4.22 8.01 -4.15
C ALA A 96 3.52 6.73 -4.60
N THR A 97 2.51 6.24 -3.86
CA THR A 97 1.98 4.89 -4.03
C THR A 97 0.53 4.84 -4.49
N THR A 98 -0.21 5.96 -4.45
CA THR A 98 -1.64 5.97 -4.75
C THR A 98 -1.95 6.57 -6.13
N LYS A 99 -3.05 6.11 -6.73
CA LYS A 99 -3.55 6.65 -8.00
C LYS A 99 -4.49 7.84 -7.80
N LYS A 100 -5.17 7.88 -6.67
CA LYS A 100 -6.11 8.94 -6.33
C LYS A 100 -5.99 9.27 -4.85
N VAL A 101 -5.98 10.55 -4.54
CA VAL A 101 -5.92 11.09 -3.19
C VAL A 101 -7.19 11.85 -2.90
N VAL A 102 -7.68 11.76 -1.68
CA VAL A 102 -8.75 12.58 -1.12
C VAL A 102 -8.21 13.21 0.15
N CYS A 103 -8.12 14.54 0.19
CA CYS A 103 -7.69 15.27 1.38
C CYS A 103 -8.89 15.58 2.25
N LEU A 104 -8.80 15.18 3.51
CA LEU A 104 -9.87 15.36 4.48
C LEU A 104 -9.39 16.26 5.62
N PHE A 105 -10.04 17.42 5.78
CA PHE A 105 -9.83 18.35 6.88
C PHE A 105 -11.19 18.92 7.30
N HIS A 106 -11.89 18.24 8.19
CA HIS A 106 -13.29 18.44 8.56
C HIS A 106 -14.29 18.33 7.39
N HIS A 107 -13.86 18.56 6.18
CA HIS A 107 -14.56 18.36 4.91
C HIS A 107 -13.56 17.84 3.86
N ILE A 108 -14.06 17.42 2.71
CA ILE A 108 -13.18 17.09 1.58
C ILE A 108 -12.71 18.40 0.97
N CYS A 109 -11.44 18.76 1.19
CA CYS A 109 -10.84 19.98 0.69
C CYS A 109 -10.33 19.85 -0.74
N CYS A 110 -9.75 18.72 -1.11
CA CYS A 110 -9.32 18.46 -2.47
C CYS A 110 -9.32 16.97 -2.78
N SER A 111 -9.40 16.61 -4.04
CA SER A 111 -9.30 15.22 -4.48
C SER A 111 -8.85 15.12 -5.93
N GLY A 112 -8.08 14.09 -6.26
CA GLY A 112 -7.60 13.85 -7.62
C GLY A 112 -6.38 12.96 -7.65
N GLU A 113 -5.71 12.94 -8.79
CA GLU A 113 -4.39 12.34 -8.90
C GLU A 113 -3.38 13.13 -8.06
N PRO A 114 -2.35 12.49 -7.48
CA PRO A 114 -1.36 13.15 -6.64
C PRO A 114 -0.80 14.44 -7.24
N GLN A 115 -0.48 14.44 -8.55
CA GLN A 115 0.07 15.59 -9.27
C GLN A 115 -0.90 16.79 -9.37
N ILE A 116 -2.20 16.53 -9.35
CA ILE A 116 -3.23 17.56 -9.37
C ILE A 116 -3.43 18.10 -7.97
N VAL A 117 -3.51 17.21 -6.98
CA VAL A 117 -3.73 17.55 -5.57
C VAL A 117 -2.63 18.45 -5.01
N THR A 118 -1.36 18.19 -5.33
CA THR A 118 -0.23 19.04 -4.87
C THR A 118 -0.27 20.47 -5.37
N LYS A 119 -1.03 20.75 -6.44
CA LYS A 119 -1.20 22.08 -7.02
C LYS A 119 -2.51 22.75 -6.62
N ASP A 120 -3.36 22.03 -5.89
CA ASP A 120 -4.64 22.55 -5.43
C ASP A 120 -4.43 23.65 -4.38
N PRO A 121 -5.07 24.84 -4.52
CA PRO A 121 -4.92 25.94 -3.57
C PRO A 121 -5.27 25.57 -2.12
N GLU A 122 -6.25 24.69 -1.91
CA GLU A 122 -6.60 24.25 -0.56
C GLU A 122 -5.53 23.33 0.04
N PHE A 123 -4.91 22.46 -0.78
CA PHE A 123 -3.77 21.65 -0.35
C PHE A 123 -2.58 22.54 0.05
N VAL A 124 -2.24 23.51 -0.80
CA VAL A 124 -1.15 24.46 -0.53
C VAL A 124 -1.43 25.28 0.72
N SER A 125 -2.68 25.71 0.93
CA SER A 125 -3.09 26.46 2.13
C SER A 125 -2.94 25.64 3.42
N LEU A 126 -3.19 24.31 3.36
CA LEU A 126 -3.11 23.42 4.52
C LEU A 126 -1.70 23.00 4.86
N PHE A 127 -0.88 22.67 3.85
CA PHE A 127 0.44 22.04 4.03
C PHE A 127 1.62 22.97 3.72
N GLY A 128 1.37 24.14 3.13
CA GLY A 128 2.39 25.12 2.72
C GLY A 128 3.01 24.84 1.34
N ASN A 129 3.58 25.89 0.73
CA ASN A 129 4.22 25.81 -0.58
C ASN A 129 5.39 24.82 -0.61
N ASP A 130 6.26 24.88 0.40
CA ASP A 130 7.45 24.04 0.48
C ASP A 130 7.09 22.54 0.46
N MET A 131 6.05 22.16 1.20
CA MET A 131 5.54 20.79 1.23
C MET A 131 4.96 20.39 -0.13
N ALA A 132 4.16 21.26 -0.75
CA ALA A 132 3.56 20.99 -2.05
C ALA A 132 4.62 20.81 -3.15
N GLU A 133 5.67 21.65 -3.17
CA GLU A 133 6.80 21.54 -4.10
C GLU A 133 7.60 20.25 -3.87
N MET A 134 7.90 19.92 -2.61
CA MET A 134 8.60 18.70 -2.26
C MET A 134 7.84 17.45 -2.71
N MET A 135 6.52 17.41 -2.52
CA MET A 135 5.67 16.31 -2.96
C MET A 135 5.62 16.20 -4.49
N ALA A 136 5.61 17.33 -5.22
CA ALA A 136 5.61 17.35 -6.68
C ALA A 136 6.91 16.76 -7.28
N VAL A 137 8.07 16.98 -6.64
CA VAL A 137 9.37 16.46 -7.09
C VAL A 137 9.48 14.94 -6.91
N TYR A 138 8.95 14.41 -5.81
CA TYR A 138 9.02 12.95 -5.53
C TYR A 138 8.32 12.09 -6.59
N GLN A 139 7.34 12.62 -7.31
CA GLN A 139 6.59 11.90 -8.33
C GLN A 139 7.35 11.73 -9.66
N HIS A 140 8.31 12.59 -9.96
CA HIS A 140 9.10 12.50 -11.20
C HIS A 140 10.14 11.36 -11.18
N GLY A 141 10.50 10.83 -10.01
CA GLY A 141 11.50 9.77 -9.86
C GLY A 141 11.03 8.37 -10.30
N HIS A 142 9.75 8.13 -10.46
CA HIS A 142 9.21 6.80 -10.80
C HIS A 142 8.86 6.59 -12.27
N ASN A 143 9.02 7.62 -13.15
CA ASN A 143 8.69 7.52 -14.57
C ASN A 143 9.88 7.19 -15.49
N HIS A 144 11.02 6.73 -14.96
CA HIS A 144 12.07 6.20 -15.82
C HIS A 144 11.76 4.76 -16.24
N THR A 145 10.97 4.62 -17.29
CA THR A 145 10.96 3.45 -18.15
C THR A 145 12.38 3.22 -18.66
N HIS A 146 12.92 2.03 -18.44
CA HIS A 146 14.14 1.57 -19.08
C HIS A 146 13.93 1.57 -20.60
N GLU A 147 14.41 2.57 -21.29
CA GLU A 147 14.69 2.45 -22.71
C GLU A 147 15.86 1.49 -22.87
N VAL A 148 15.56 0.31 -23.39
CA VAL A 148 16.55 -0.65 -23.85
C VAL A 148 17.17 -0.05 -25.08
N HIS A 149 18.41 0.44 -24.97
CA HIS A 149 19.24 0.71 -26.15
C HIS A 149 19.73 -0.62 -26.70
N ASP A 150 19.07 -1.10 -27.75
CA ASP A 150 19.67 -2.04 -28.68
C ASP A 150 20.84 -1.32 -29.40
N HIS A 151 22.05 -1.81 -29.17
CA HIS A 151 23.19 -1.50 -29.99
C HIS A 151 23.44 -2.71 -30.92
N ASP A 152 23.29 -2.45 -32.22
CA ASP A 152 23.84 -3.25 -33.31
C ASP A 152 25.36 -3.42 -33.19
#